data_566f0bcb79e7f5b914f903cc43bc1e77
#
_entry.id   566f0bcb79e7f5b914f903cc43bc1e77
#
_cell.length_a   1.000
_cell.length_b   1.000
_cell.length_c   1.000
_cell.angle_alpha   90.00
_cell.angle_beta   90.00
_cell.angle_gamma   90.00
#
_symmetry.space_group_name_H-M   'P 1'
#
loop_
_entity.id
_entity.type
_entity.pdbx_description
1 polymer ?
#
loop_
_entity_poly.entity_id
_entity_poly.type
_entity_poly.pdbx_seq_one_letter_code
_entity_poly.pdbx_strand_id
1 'polypeptide(L)'
;MMRISLMGCGIDHRDEYGYRRINMLKQDEMIEVNIPGRNTVLSAVKTEEQGINAIFKGSKITGNMVVNQDLQMNGDLEGNITAENNASIFIKGKCKGNIDARGGSVEIEGEMSGGNISAGGYVKVTGKFLGGKIQAKDRIHVNGEFTGSLESNEVELGSAARGKGEILYKETLCIQKGAKVEGKVTRTGMVQIPGPERIPDRKGEPKRKGFFAS
;
A
#
# COMPACT_ATOMS: atom_id res chain seq x y z
N MET A 1 45.73 -19.58 -10.48
CA MET A 1 45.59 -20.36 -9.25
C MET A 1 44.94 -19.43 -8.24
N MET A 2 43.66 -19.61 -8.03
CA MET A 2 42.83 -18.72 -7.19
C MET A 2 42.88 -19.24 -5.76
N ARG A 3 43.49 -18.50 -4.85
CA ARG A 3 43.49 -18.85 -3.41
C ARG A 3 42.45 -17.97 -2.74
N ILE A 4 41.36 -18.59 -2.30
CA ILE A 4 40.38 -17.98 -1.41
C ILE A 4 40.78 -18.41 0.00
N SER A 5 41.18 -17.45 0.84
CA SER A 5 41.47 -17.71 2.24
C SER A 5 40.19 -17.53 3.04
N LEU A 6 39.61 -18.64 3.46
CA LEU A 6 38.45 -18.64 4.39
C LEU A 6 39.04 -18.96 5.79
N MET A 7 39.02 -17.98 6.68
CA MET A 7 39.19 -18.24 8.12
C MET A 7 37.80 -18.51 8.70
N GLY A 8 37.59 -19.76 9.13
CA GLY A 8 36.38 -20.17 9.87
C GLY A 8 35.92 -21.56 9.51
N CYS A 9 36.31 -22.50 10.38
CA CYS A 9 35.88 -23.86 10.59
C CYS A 9 34.69 -24.37 9.75
N GLY A 10 34.95 -25.25 8.77
CA GLY A 10 33.92 -25.97 8.04
C GLY A 10 34.54 -26.96 7.07
N ILE A 11 34.13 -28.20 7.17
CA ILE A 11 34.55 -29.41 6.49
C ILE A 11 34.69 -29.17 4.98
N ASP A 12 35.88 -29.52 4.46
CA ASP A 12 36.25 -29.41 3.04
C ASP A 12 35.54 -30.53 2.23
N HIS A 13 34.37 -30.16 1.63
CA HIS A 13 33.69 -30.99 0.63
C HIS A 13 33.98 -30.47 -0.76
N ARG A 14 34.72 -31.25 -1.57
CA ARG A 14 34.91 -31.00 -2.99
C ARG A 14 33.83 -31.76 -3.79
N ASP A 15 33.23 -31.09 -4.77
CA ASP A 15 32.39 -31.75 -5.76
C ASP A 15 33.24 -32.48 -6.82
N GLU A 16 32.58 -33.25 -7.66
CA GLU A 16 33.17 -34.10 -8.72
C GLU A 16 33.98 -33.27 -9.77
N TYR A 17 33.87 -31.97 -9.78
CA TYR A 17 34.55 -31.04 -10.68
C TYR A 17 35.59 -30.16 -10.00
N GLY A 18 35.87 -30.38 -8.72
CA GLY A 18 36.92 -29.64 -7.99
C GLY A 18 36.56 -28.21 -7.57
N TYR A 19 35.32 -27.83 -7.64
CA TYR A 19 34.86 -26.54 -7.15
C TYR A 19 34.47 -26.61 -5.68
N ARG A 20 34.90 -25.63 -4.90
CA ARG A 20 34.50 -25.53 -3.49
C ARG A 20 33.10 -24.98 -3.38
N ARG A 21 32.18 -25.74 -2.77
CA ARG A 21 30.91 -25.20 -2.33
C ARG A 21 31.13 -24.20 -1.21
N ILE A 22 30.83 -22.95 -1.45
CA ILE A 22 30.84 -21.91 -0.42
C ILE A 22 29.52 -22.02 0.34
N ASN A 23 29.55 -22.61 1.54
CA ASN A 23 28.44 -22.43 2.48
C ASN A 23 28.56 -21.02 3.05
N MET A 24 27.71 -20.12 2.58
CA MET A 24 27.56 -18.79 3.17
C MET A 24 26.98 -18.95 4.57
N LEU A 25 27.83 -18.88 5.56
CA LEU A 25 27.43 -18.65 6.95
C LEU A 25 27.39 -17.14 7.20
N LYS A 26 26.25 -16.73 7.68
CA LYS A 26 25.83 -15.48 8.32
C LYS A 26 26.90 -14.44 8.63
N GLN A 27 26.59 -13.21 8.22
CA GLN A 27 26.94 -11.90 8.79
C GLN A 27 28.38 -11.39 8.58
N ASP A 28 28.43 -10.26 7.87
CA ASP A 28 29.51 -9.25 7.90
C ASP A 28 30.91 -9.66 7.40
N GLU A 29 31.06 -10.54 6.43
CA GLU A 29 32.36 -10.77 5.79
C GLU A 29 32.46 -10.09 4.44
N MET A 30 33.38 -9.12 4.33
CA MET A 30 33.85 -8.60 3.06
C MET A 30 34.59 -9.72 2.33
N ILE A 31 34.06 -10.13 1.18
CA ILE A 31 34.77 -11.08 0.30
C ILE A 31 35.76 -10.28 -0.53
N GLU A 32 37.04 -10.40 -0.15
CA GLU A 32 38.13 -9.83 -0.91
C GLU A 32 38.54 -10.83 -2.02
N VAL A 33 38.11 -10.56 -3.25
CA VAL A 33 38.52 -11.36 -4.41
C VAL A 33 39.74 -10.71 -5.03
N ASN A 34 40.91 -11.27 -4.78
CA ASN A 34 42.14 -10.83 -5.37
C ASN A 34 42.32 -11.44 -6.78
N ILE A 35 42.05 -10.67 -7.80
CA ILE A 35 42.31 -11.04 -9.20
C ILE A 35 43.63 -10.43 -9.59
N PRO A 36 44.64 -11.19 -10.04
CA PRO A 36 45.92 -10.63 -10.49
C PRO A 36 45.69 -9.59 -11.60
N GLY A 37 46.00 -8.32 -11.32
CA GLY A 37 45.94 -7.22 -12.28
C GLY A 37 44.73 -6.28 -12.18
N ARG A 38 43.79 -6.48 -11.24
CA ARG A 38 42.73 -5.51 -10.91
C ARG A 38 42.39 -5.59 -9.43
N ASN A 39 42.62 -4.52 -8.71
CA ASN A 39 42.01 -4.35 -7.38
C ASN A 39 40.57 -3.94 -7.57
N THR A 40 39.68 -4.91 -7.60
CA THR A 40 38.23 -4.66 -7.58
C THR A 40 37.76 -4.92 -6.16
N VAL A 41 37.51 -3.86 -5.41
CA VAL A 41 36.80 -3.95 -4.13
C VAL A 41 35.33 -4.16 -4.49
N LEU A 42 34.85 -5.40 -4.45
CA LEU A 42 33.44 -5.67 -4.47
C LEU A 42 32.93 -5.35 -3.06
N SER A 43 32.31 -4.18 -2.90
CA SER A 43 31.53 -3.90 -1.72
C SER A 43 30.47 -5.01 -1.60
N ALA A 44 30.47 -5.70 -0.48
CA ALA A 44 29.40 -6.64 -0.17
C ALA A 44 28.07 -5.89 -0.28
N VAL A 45 27.26 -6.24 -1.25
CA VAL A 45 25.86 -5.85 -1.26
C VAL A 45 25.28 -6.49 -0.01
N LYS A 46 25.00 -5.69 0.99
CA LYS A 46 24.25 -6.11 2.16
C LYS A 46 22.87 -6.56 1.64
N THR A 47 22.75 -7.81 1.28
CA THR A 47 21.44 -8.40 1.02
C THR A 47 20.79 -8.46 2.39
N GLU A 48 20.01 -7.44 2.70
CA GLU A 48 19.08 -7.54 3.80
C GLU A 48 18.17 -8.71 3.42
N GLU A 49 18.33 -9.83 4.11
CA GLU A 49 17.38 -10.92 4.05
C GLU A 49 16.05 -10.30 4.49
N GLN A 50 15.21 -9.96 3.53
CA GLN A 50 13.85 -9.51 3.81
C GLN A 50 13.10 -10.73 4.36
N GLY A 51 13.19 -10.89 5.67
CA GLY A 51 12.42 -11.90 6.39
C GLY A 51 10.94 -11.55 6.23
N ILE A 52 10.13 -12.55 5.90
CA ILE A 52 8.67 -12.42 5.89
C ILE A 52 8.15 -13.01 7.19
N ASN A 53 7.44 -12.21 7.99
CA ASN A 53 6.70 -12.72 9.13
C ASN A 53 5.47 -13.48 8.62
N ALA A 54 5.33 -14.75 8.96
CA ALA A 54 4.22 -15.57 8.51
C ALA A 54 3.38 -16.10 9.68
N ILE A 55 2.06 -15.82 9.62
CA ILE A 55 1.07 -16.39 10.53
C ILE A 55 0.27 -17.42 9.75
N PHE A 56 0.37 -18.68 10.15
CA PHE A 56 -0.25 -19.79 9.44
C PHE A 56 -1.75 -19.92 9.75
N LYS A 57 -2.45 -20.57 8.83
CA LYS A 57 -3.87 -20.91 8.99
C LYS A 57 -4.09 -21.75 10.26
N GLY A 58 -5.14 -21.42 11.01
CA GLY A 58 -5.45 -22.05 12.30
C GLY A 58 -4.83 -21.36 13.51
N SER A 59 -3.92 -20.42 13.31
CA SER A 59 -3.43 -19.56 14.40
C SER A 59 -4.46 -18.48 14.71
N LYS A 60 -4.71 -18.25 16.00
CA LYS A 60 -5.51 -17.14 16.50
C LYS A 60 -4.64 -16.23 17.36
N ILE A 61 -4.60 -14.96 17.01
CA ILE A 61 -3.85 -13.94 17.74
C ILE A 61 -4.84 -12.91 18.28
N THR A 62 -4.67 -12.55 19.53
CA THR A 62 -5.46 -11.48 20.16
C THR A 62 -4.50 -10.46 20.76
N GLY A 63 -4.63 -9.19 20.38
CA GLY A 63 -3.78 -8.09 20.84
C GLY A 63 -3.16 -7.29 19.71
N ASN A 64 -2.28 -6.36 20.08
CA ASN A 64 -1.61 -5.51 19.11
C ASN A 64 -0.32 -6.15 18.62
N MET A 65 -0.07 -6.04 17.33
CA MET A 65 1.12 -6.53 16.67
C MET A 65 1.89 -5.37 16.03
N VAL A 66 3.19 -5.35 16.24
CA VAL A 66 4.10 -4.42 15.56
C VAL A 66 5.05 -5.25 14.71
N VAL A 67 5.15 -4.93 13.43
CA VAL A 67 6.02 -5.62 12.48
C VAL A 67 6.91 -4.61 11.77
N ASN A 68 8.17 -4.96 11.61
CA ASN A 68 9.17 -4.14 10.90
C ASN A 68 9.62 -4.76 9.57
N GLN A 69 9.04 -5.88 9.20
CA GLN A 69 9.22 -6.60 7.94
C GLN A 69 7.86 -7.04 7.42
N ASP A 70 7.79 -7.44 6.15
CA ASP A 70 6.56 -7.89 5.52
C ASP A 70 5.84 -8.95 6.35
N LEU A 71 4.51 -8.83 6.44
CA LEU A 71 3.66 -9.75 7.19
C LEU A 71 2.70 -10.47 6.26
N GLN A 72 2.77 -11.80 6.25
CA GLN A 72 1.76 -12.64 5.62
C GLN A 72 0.88 -13.29 6.70
N MET A 73 -0.39 -12.92 6.73
CA MET A 73 -1.35 -13.40 7.71
C MET A 73 -2.39 -14.32 7.06
N ASN A 74 -2.31 -15.62 7.37
CA ASN A 74 -3.28 -16.62 6.93
C ASN A 74 -4.21 -17.08 8.06
N GLY A 75 -3.92 -16.70 9.32
CA GLY A 75 -4.73 -17.00 10.51
C GLY A 75 -5.75 -15.92 10.83
N ASP A 76 -6.28 -15.97 12.04
CA ASP A 76 -7.25 -15.01 12.57
C ASP A 76 -6.56 -14.04 13.53
N LEU A 77 -6.81 -12.75 13.37
CA LEU A 77 -6.33 -11.70 14.25
C LEU A 77 -7.49 -10.86 14.79
N GLU A 78 -7.49 -10.68 16.11
CA GLU A 78 -8.35 -9.72 16.81
C GLU A 78 -7.47 -8.68 17.51
N GLY A 79 -7.29 -7.50 16.90
CA GLY A 79 -6.43 -6.43 17.42
C GLY A 79 -5.88 -5.52 16.33
N ASN A 80 -4.85 -4.75 16.66
CA ASN A 80 -4.29 -3.79 15.70
C ASN A 80 -2.95 -4.28 15.15
N ILE A 81 -2.69 -3.97 13.89
CA ILE A 81 -1.39 -4.20 13.24
C ILE A 81 -0.76 -2.85 12.94
N THR A 82 0.47 -2.67 13.37
CA THR A 82 1.30 -1.52 12.99
C THR A 82 2.51 -2.03 12.23
N ALA A 83 2.67 -1.61 10.97
CA ALA A 83 3.83 -1.93 10.15
C ALA A 83 4.79 -0.73 10.11
N GLU A 84 6.02 -0.97 10.47
CA GLU A 84 7.13 -0.02 10.42
C GLU A 84 8.02 -0.29 9.19
N ASN A 85 8.98 0.60 8.93
CA ASN A 85 10.00 0.43 7.88
C ASN A 85 9.48 0.06 6.49
N ASN A 86 8.36 0.65 6.07
CA ASN A 86 7.71 0.37 4.78
C ASN A 86 7.26 -1.09 4.60
N ALA A 87 7.10 -1.83 5.69
CA ALA A 87 6.65 -3.22 5.63
C ALA A 87 5.24 -3.32 5.03
N SER A 88 5.04 -4.30 4.16
CA SER A 88 3.76 -4.59 3.53
C SER A 88 3.00 -5.67 4.28
N ILE A 89 1.67 -5.58 4.27
CA ILE A 89 0.80 -6.50 4.98
C ILE A 89 -0.08 -7.26 3.99
N PHE A 90 0.01 -8.59 4.00
CA PHE A 90 -0.79 -9.50 3.18
C PHE A 90 -1.77 -10.29 4.05
N ILE A 91 -3.07 -10.05 3.92
CA ILE A 91 -4.11 -10.69 4.73
C ILE A 91 -4.90 -11.66 3.87
N LYS A 92 -4.75 -12.96 4.17
CA LYS A 92 -5.52 -14.05 3.56
C LYS A 92 -6.52 -14.67 4.52
N GLY A 93 -6.31 -14.48 5.83
CA GLY A 93 -7.20 -14.95 6.88
C GLY A 93 -8.26 -13.91 7.26
N LYS A 94 -8.63 -13.90 8.55
CA LYS A 94 -9.58 -12.94 9.10
C LYS A 94 -8.87 -11.93 9.99
N CYS A 95 -9.17 -10.67 9.78
CA CYS A 95 -8.65 -9.60 10.61
C CYS A 95 -9.80 -8.75 11.18
N LYS A 96 -9.73 -8.48 12.48
CA LYS A 96 -10.69 -7.60 13.16
C LYS A 96 -9.92 -6.55 13.94
N GLY A 97 -9.99 -5.30 13.51
CA GLY A 97 -9.28 -4.18 14.13
C GLY A 97 -8.63 -3.26 13.12
N ASN A 98 -7.70 -2.41 13.57
CA ASN A 98 -7.07 -1.40 12.72
C ASN A 98 -5.74 -1.89 12.12
N ILE A 99 -5.43 -1.40 10.93
CA ILE A 99 -4.17 -1.65 10.24
C ILE A 99 -3.52 -0.31 9.93
N ASP A 100 -2.31 -0.12 10.42
CA ASP A 100 -1.48 1.06 10.16
C ASP A 100 -0.18 0.65 9.47
N ALA A 101 -0.12 0.84 8.16
CA ALA A 101 1.05 0.56 7.31
C ALA A 101 1.51 1.85 6.62
N ARG A 102 1.90 2.85 7.41
CA ARG A 102 2.18 4.22 6.93
C ARG A 102 3.25 4.33 5.85
N GLY A 103 4.16 3.40 5.78
CA GLY A 103 5.19 3.37 4.75
C GLY A 103 4.98 2.29 3.69
N GLY A 104 4.20 1.25 4.01
CA GLY A 104 4.01 0.06 3.18
C GLY A 104 2.65 0.02 2.49
N SER A 105 2.39 -1.14 1.90
CA SER A 105 1.15 -1.44 1.19
C SER A 105 0.34 -2.50 1.92
N VAL A 106 -0.97 -2.55 1.68
CA VAL A 106 -1.86 -3.52 2.30
C VAL A 106 -2.63 -4.29 1.22
N GLU A 107 -2.56 -5.61 1.26
CA GLU A 107 -3.32 -6.49 0.37
C GLU A 107 -4.25 -7.39 1.18
N ILE A 108 -5.55 -7.37 0.85
CA ILE A 108 -6.58 -8.11 1.55
C ILE A 108 -7.25 -9.07 0.57
N GLU A 109 -6.94 -10.36 0.72
CA GLU A 109 -7.59 -11.46 0.00
C GLU A 109 -8.66 -12.13 0.88
N GLY A 110 -8.49 -12.07 2.20
CA GLY A 110 -9.39 -12.64 3.19
C GLY A 110 -10.55 -11.74 3.58
N GLU A 111 -10.92 -11.78 4.85
CA GLU A 111 -12.01 -10.99 5.42
C GLU A 111 -11.45 -10.03 6.48
N MET A 112 -11.80 -8.76 6.34
CA MET A 112 -11.54 -7.76 7.36
C MET A 112 -12.86 -7.20 7.86
N SER A 113 -13.08 -7.26 9.16
CA SER A 113 -14.29 -6.74 9.80
C SER A 113 -13.96 -5.70 10.85
N GLY A 114 -14.54 -4.52 10.66
CA GLY A 114 -14.34 -3.36 11.53
C GLY A 114 -12.94 -2.75 11.39
N GLY A 115 -12.78 -1.55 11.95
CA GLY A 115 -11.49 -0.85 11.98
C GLY A 115 -11.16 -0.05 10.72
N ASN A 116 -10.03 0.63 10.82
CA ASN A 116 -9.53 1.51 9.76
C ASN A 116 -8.22 0.96 9.19
N ILE A 117 -7.99 1.19 7.92
CA ILE A 117 -6.75 0.87 7.22
C ILE A 117 -6.08 2.17 6.81
N SER A 118 -4.83 2.36 7.20
CA SER A 118 -3.98 3.46 6.77
C SER A 118 -2.74 2.90 6.08
N ALA A 119 -2.55 3.21 4.81
CA ALA A 119 -1.40 2.77 4.03
C ALA A 119 -0.65 3.97 3.43
N GLY A 120 0.67 3.90 3.43
CA GLY A 120 1.53 4.87 2.77
C GLY A 120 1.68 4.64 1.28
N GLY A 121 1.52 3.40 0.83
CA GLY A 121 1.49 2.99 -0.55
C GLY A 121 0.06 2.69 -1.04
N TYR A 122 -0.08 1.56 -1.73
CA TYR A 122 -1.38 1.12 -2.25
C TYR A 122 -2.13 0.20 -1.29
N VAL A 123 -3.46 0.14 -1.46
CA VAL A 123 -4.32 -0.85 -0.83
C VAL A 123 -5.04 -1.65 -1.90
N LYS A 124 -4.94 -2.98 -1.84
CA LYS A 124 -5.64 -3.89 -2.75
C LYS A 124 -6.60 -4.77 -1.96
N VAL A 125 -7.88 -4.75 -2.33
CA VAL A 125 -8.93 -5.54 -1.70
C VAL A 125 -9.56 -6.45 -2.74
N THR A 126 -9.31 -7.75 -2.61
CA THR A 126 -9.94 -8.79 -3.45
C THR A 126 -10.93 -9.65 -2.65
N GLY A 127 -10.80 -9.62 -1.33
CA GLY A 127 -11.70 -10.27 -0.39
C GLY A 127 -12.87 -9.40 0.07
N LYS A 128 -13.12 -9.41 1.39
CA LYS A 128 -14.21 -8.66 2.00
C LYS A 128 -13.67 -7.64 3.00
N PHE A 129 -14.10 -6.41 2.86
CA PHE A 129 -13.89 -5.34 3.82
C PHE A 129 -15.24 -4.85 4.34
N LEU A 130 -15.51 -5.13 5.62
CA LEU A 130 -16.80 -4.85 6.25
C LEU A 130 -16.66 -3.77 7.33
N GLY A 131 -16.90 -2.53 6.95
CA GLY A 131 -16.95 -1.38 7.83
C GLY A 131 -15.61 -0.70 8.10
N GLY A 132 -15.67 0.61 8.33
CA GLY A 132 -14.52 1.45 8.60
C GLY A 132 -14.09 2.31 7.42
N LYS A 133 -12.83 2.80 7.51
CA LYS A 133 -12.26 3.69 6.51
C LYS A 133 -10.95 3.11 5.97
N ILE A 134 -10.80 3.11 4.65
CA ILE A 134 -9.54 2.80 3.99
C ILE A 134 -8.92 4.11 3.50
N GLN A 135 -7.72 4.39 3.97
CA GLN A 135 -6.91 5.51 3.50
C GLN A 135 -5.62 4.99 2.86
N ALA A 136 -5.37 5.36 1.63
CA ALA A 136 -4.11 5.12 0.94
C ALA A 136 -3.57 6.42 0.36
N LYS A 137 -2.25 6.60 0.38
CA LYS A 137 -1.67 7.78 -0.27
C LYS A 137 -1.72 7.68 -1.79
N ASP A 138 -1.40 6.50 -2.32
CA ASP A 138 -1.26 6.33 -3.75
C ASP A 138 -2.57 5.85 -4.39
N ARG A 139 -2.86 4.57 -4.27
CA ARG A 139 -3.97 3.93 -4.97
C ARG A 139 -4.74 2.96 -4.08
N ILE A 140 -6.07 2.93 -4.28
CA ILE A 140 -6.93 1.86 -3.77
C ILE A 140 -7.48 1.08 -4.96
N HIS A 141 -7.20 -0.23 -4.99
CA HIS A 141 -7.78 -1.15 -5.96
C HIS A 141 -8.73 -2.11 -5.26
N VAL A 142 -10.01 -2.09 -5.62
CA VAL A 142 -11.03 -2.99 -5.04
C VAL A 142 -11.62 -3.86 -6.12
N ASN A 143 -11.50 -5.17 -5.94
CA ASN A 143 -12.14 -6.18 -6.79
C ASN A 143 -12.93 -7.21 -5.98
N GLY A 144 -13.37 -6.85 -4.79
CA GLY A 144 -14.14 -7.65 -3.85
C GLY A 144 -15.32 -6.88 -3.25
N GLU A 145 -15.77 -7.31 -2.07
CA GLU A 145 -16.85 -6.63 -1.35
C GLU A 145 -16.27 -5.59 -0.39
N PHE A 146 -16.86 -4.40 -0.38
CA PHE A 146 -16.51 -3.37 0.60
C PHE A 146 -17.73 -2.66 1.15
N THR A 147 -17.63 -2.28 2.42
CA THR A 147 -18.60 -1.40 3.08
C THR A 147 -17.81 -0.38 3.89
N GLY A 148 -18.07 0.91 3.68
CA GLY A 148 -17.37 1.97 4.40
C GLY A 148 -16.85 3.09 3.50
N SER A 149 -15.82 3.80 3.93
CA SER A 149 -15.26 4.94 3.20
C SER A 149 -13.89 4.61 2.61
N LEU A 150 -13.70 4.95 1.34
CA LEU A 150 -12.44 4.82 0.61
C LEU A 150 -11.87 6.21 0.36
N GLU A 151 -10.62 6.46 0.75
CA GLU A 151 -9.95 7.75 0.52
C GLU A 151 -8.56 7.53 -0.04
N SER A 152 -8.27 8.04 -1.25
CA SER A 152 -6.99 7.90 -1.91
C SER A 152 -6.77 8.96 -2.99
N ASN A 153 -5.56 9.04 -3.55
CA ASN A 153 -5.33 9.83 -4.75
C ASN A 153 -6.00 9.16 -5.95
N GLU A 154 -5.80 7.86 -6.12
CA GLU A 154 -6.41 7.09 -7.19
C GLU A 154 -7.29 5.98 -6.62
N VAL A 155 -8.49 5.81 -7.16
CA VAL A 155 -9.40 4.71 -6.81
C VAL A 155 -9.76 3.92 -8.05
N GLU A 156 -9.51 2.63 -8.02
CA GLU A 156 -9.86 1.71 -9.09
C GLU A 156 -10.81 0.62 -8.56
N LEU A 157 -11.97 0.50 -9.18
CA LEU A 157 -12.96 -0.51 -8.86
C LEU A 157 -13.00 -1.53 -9.99
N GLY A 158 -12.56 -2.75 -9.69
CA GLY A 158 -12.56 -3.87 -10.63
C GLY A 158 -13.96 -4.37 -10.97
N SER A 159 -14.07 -5.23 -11.95
CA SER A 159 -15.35 -5.74 -12.46
C SER A 159 -16.17 -6.54 -11.44
N ALA A 160 -15.52 -7.14 -10.44
CA ALA A 160 -16.18 -7.86 -9.35
C ALA A 160 -16.43 -6.98 -8.11
N ALA A 161 -16.05 -5.71 -8.14
CA ALA A 161 -16.24 -4.80 -7.01
C ALA A 161 -17.72 -4.62 -6.69
N ARG A 162 -18.06 -4.82 -5.43
CA ARG A 162 -19.41 -4.61 -4.89
C ARG A 162 -19.30 -3.90 -3.56
N GLY A 163 -20.03 -2.82 -3.39
CA GLY A 163 -19.92 -2.13 -2.12
C GLY A 163 -20.89 -1.01 -1.91
N LYS A 164 -20.94 -0.59 -0.64
CA LYS A 164 -21.73 0.53 -0.17
C LYS A 164 -20.86 1.46 0.65
N GLY A 165 -20.94 2.76 0.34
CA GLY A 165 -20.23 3.73 1.15
C GLY A 165 -19.84 4.99 0.42
N GLU A 166 -18.82 5.67 0.93
CA GLU A 166 -18.33 6.92 0.38
C GLU A 166 -16.96 6.73 -0.26
N ILE A 167 -16.78 7.25 -1.48
CA ILE A 167 -15.52 7.22 -2.20
C ILE A 167 -15.01 8.64 -2.34
N LEU A 168 -13.85 8.90 -1.75
CA LEU A 168 -13.13 10.16 -1.82
C LEU A 168 -11.85 9.95 -2.62
N TYR A 169 -11.71 10.62 -3.75
CA TYR A 169 -10.52 10.55 -4.59
C TYR A 169 -10.01 11.95 -4.94
N LYS A 170 -8.72 12.06 -5.23
CA LYS A 170 -8.10 13.34 -5.58
C LYS A 170 -7.87 13.47 -7.08
N GLU A 171 -7.27 12.46 -7.69
CA GLU A 171 -6.81 12.51 -9.07
C GLU A 171 -7.69 11.70 -10.01
N THR A 172 -7.73 10.39 -9.82
CA THR A 172 -8.37 9.47 -10.77
C THR A 172 -9.34 8.53 -10.08
N LEU A 173 -10.51 8.36 -10.68
CA LEU A 173 -11.45 7.28 -10.36
C LEU A 173 -11.71 6.46 -11.62
N CYS A 174 -11.40 5.17 -11.54
CA CYS A 174 -11.68 4.20 -12.60
C CYS A 174 -12.68 3.15 -12.10
N ILE A 175 -13.79 3.00 -12.81
CA ILE A 175 -14.82 1.98 -12.48
C ILE A 175 -14.95 1.07 -13.69
N GLN A 176 -14.58 -0.20 -13.53
CA GLN A 176 -14.66 -1.18 -14.59
C GLN A 176 -16.11 -1.66 -14.82
N LYS A 177 -16.40 -2.11 -16.03
CA LYS A 177 -17.70 -2.70 -16.37
C LYS A 177 -17.99 -3.91 -15.48
N GLY A 178 -19.14 -3.92 -14.81
CA GLY A 178 -19.54 -4.98 -13.89
C GLY A 178 -19.50 -4.59 -12.41
N ALA A 179 -18.75 -3.55 -12.06
CA ALA A 179 -18.75 -3.02 -10.69
C ALA A 179 -20.13 -2.53 -10.28
N LYS A 180 -20.50 -2.81 -9.01
CA LYS A 180 -21.77 -2.37 -8.40
C LYS A 180 -21.44 -1.61 -7.12
N VAL A 181 -21.63 -0.31 -7.15
CA VAL A 181 -21.34 0.57 -6.01
C VAL A 181 -22.55 1.44 -5.72
N GLU A 182 -22.94 1.44 -4.46
CA GLU A 182 -24.01 2.30 -3.94
C GLU A 182 -23.42 3.28 -2.95
N GLY A 183 -23.64 4.57 -3.14
CA GLY A 183 -23.15 5.57 -2.22
C GLY A 183 -22.74 6.88 -2.86
N LYS A 184 -21.92 7.63 -2.14
CA LYS A 184 -21.49 8.96 -2.55
C LYS A 184 -20.06 8.92 -3.10
N VAL A 185 -19.85 9.55 -4.23
CA VAL A 185 -18.53 9.72 -4.83
C VAL A 185 -18.18 11.20 -4.83
N THR A 186 -17.06 11.54 -4.22
CA THR A 186 -16.61 12.94 -4.09
C THR A 186 -15.15 13.06 -4.53
N ARG A 187 -14.87 14.01 -5.41
CA ARG A 187 -13.50 14.40 -5.71
C ARG A 187 -13.02 15.41 -4.69
N THR A 188 -11.97 15.06 -3.96
CA THR A 188 -11.35 15.92 -2.94
C THR A 188 -10.19 16.66 -3.58
N GLY A 189 -10.14 18.01 -3.46
CA GLY A 189 -9.02 18.80 -4.01
C GLY A 189 -9.37 19.73 -5.17
N MET A 190 -10.63 19.82 -5.59
CA MET A 190 -11.06 21.00 -6.34
C MET A 190 -11.18 22.16 -5.35
N VAL A 191 -10.28 23.12 -5.45
CA VAL A 191 -10.60 24.48 -5.06
C VAL A 191 -11.85 24.85 -5.84
N GLN A 192 -12.99 24.97 -5.18
CA GLN A 192 -14.15 25.60 -5.78
C GLN A 192 -13.68 27.02 -6.13
N ILE A 193 -13.37 27.26 -7.38
CA ILE A 193 -13.30 28.61 -7.91
C ILE A 193 -14.72 29.13 -7.67
N PRO A 194 -14.93 30.14 -6.81
CA PRO A 194 -16.24 30.71 -6.65
C PRO A 194 -16.68 31.13 -8.05
N GLY A 195 -17.79 30.57 -8.50
CA GLY A 195 -18.36 30.92 -9.80
C GLY A 195 -18.48 32.43 -9.84
N PRO A 196 -18.35 33.06 -11.05
CA PRO A 196 -18.46 34.51 -11.17
C PRO A 196 -19.74 34.95 -10.46
N GLU A 197 -19.57 35.80 -9.44
CA GLU A 197 -20.69 36.40 -8.75
C GLU A 197 -21.61 36.97 -9.83
N ARG A 198 -22.87 36.53 -9.85
CA ARG A 198 -23.86 37.11 -10.71
C ARG A 198 -23.93 38.57 -10.34
N ILE A 199 -23.38 39.44 -11.22
CA ILE A 199 -23.51 40.85 -11.12
C ILE A 199 -25.00 41.13 -11.05
N PRO A 200 -25.54 41.73 -9.97
CA PRO A 200 -26.95 42.02 -9.91
C PRO A 200 -27.29 42.97 -11.06
N ASP A 201 -28.27 42.57 -11.87
CA ASP A 201 -28.83 43.40 -12.92
C ASP A 201 -29.11 44.78 -12.37
N ARG A 202 -28.41 45.79 -12.88
CA ARG A 202 -28.73 47.19 -12.62
C ARG A 202 -30.05 47.48 -13.27
N LYS A 203 -31.16 47.18 -12.61
CA LYS A 203 -32.46 47.77 -12.92
C LYS A 203 -32.41 49.22 -12.52
N GLY A 204 -32.46 50.11 -13.49
CA GLY A 204 -32.71 51.49 -13.21
C GLY A 204 -31.95 52.47 -14.08
N GLU A 205 -32.13 52.46 -15.39
CA GLU A 205 -31.94 53.70 -16.17
C GLU A 205 -33.16 54.60 -15.95
N PRO A 206 -32.99 55.83 -15.43
CA PRO A 206 -34.10 56.79 -15.40
C PRO A 206 -34.40 57.29 -16.83
N LYS A 207 -35.63 57.08 -17.27
CA LYS A 207 -36.19 57.63 -18.53
C LYS A 207 -36.00 59.17 -18.56
N ARG A 208 -35.12 59.65 -19.40
CA ARG A 208 -35.03 61.09 -19.72
C ARG A 208 -36.35 61.54 -20.30
N LYS A 209 -37.08 62.39 -19.58
CA LYS A 209 -38.22 63.12 -20.07
C LYS A 209 -37.71 64.10 -21.10
N GLY A 210 -38.19 63.99 -22.37
CA GLY A 210 -37.97 64.95 -23.41
C GLY A 210 -38.67 66.24 -23.07
N PHE A 211 -37.91 67.32 -23.05
CA PHE A 211 -38.41 68.67 -23.05
C PHE A 211 -38.68 69.08 -24.50
N PHE A 212 -39.93 69.20 -24.88
CA PHE A 212 -40.33 69.97 -26.09
C PHE A 212 -40.49 71.43 -25.67
N ALA A 213 -39.66 72.31 -26.21
CA ALA A 213 -39.85 73.73 -26.17
C ALA A 213 -40.53 74.13 -27.48
N SER A 214 -41.58 74.94 -27.37
CA SER A 214 -42.33 75.60 -28.42
C SER A 214 -41.52 76.71 -29.09
#